data_696a88ca9ae706d3e894b34edd3f9f31
#
_entry.id   696a88ca9ae706d3e894b34edd3f9f31
#
_cell.length_a   1.000
_cell.length_b   1.000
_cell.length_c   1.000
_cell.angle_alpha   90.00
_cell.angle_beta   90.00
_cell.angle_gamma   90.00
#
_symmetry.space_group_name_H-M   'P 1'
#
loop_
_entity.id
_entity.type
_entity.pdbx_description
1 polymer ?
#
loop_
_entity_poly.entity_id
_entity_poly.type
_entity_poly.pdbx_seq_one_letter_code
_entity_poly.pdbx_strand_id
1 'polypeptide(L)'
;MFAVRSMLRAGSRAATPLRAFSTSSMRQANTLLFVEHKNGVINPASLSAVTAAQKLGGEIHALVAGSSSHAKAVAEAASKVQGVSKVLVSTSDAFSALLAEPIAPLIESLVKSKSYTHVVAGHTAVGRDIIPRAAVCLDSSQVSDIIEVQGEDTFVRPIYAGNALATVMSKDGVKVVTVRGTAFDAASAEGGSASVEEVDAGEVPQPTKLVQEKMSESTRPDLATASRVVSGGRALKSSEGFAKNI
;
A
#
# COMPACT_ATOMS: atom_id res chain seq x y z
N MET A 1 5.98 -85.67 38.10
CA MET A 1 6.53 -84.40 38.59
C MET A 1 6.76 -83.49 37.40
N PHE A 2 5.76 -82.72 36.98
CA PHE A 2 5.82 -81.87 35.78
C PHE A 2 5.82 -80.42 36.22
N ALA A 3 6.90 -79.70 35.86
CA ALA A 3 7.03 -78.27 36.17
C ALA A 3 6.46 -77.47 34.95
N VAL A 4 5.44 -76.67 35.19
CA VAL A 4 4.87 -75.73 34.23
C VAL A 4 5.61 -74.42 34.34
N ARG A 5 6.34 -74.05 33.29
CA ARG A 5 7.04 -72.78 33.12
C ARG A 5 6.05 -71.80 32.51
N SER A 6 5.55 -70.82 33.30
CA SER A 6 4.76 -69.71 32.77
C SER A 6 5.65 -68.68 32.09
N MET A 7 5.45 -68.46 30.79
CA MET A 7 6.09 -67.36 30.01
C MET A 7 5.25 -66.10 30.16
N LEU A 8 5.75 -65.15 30.93
CA LEU A 8 5.23 -63.75 30.92
C LEU A 8 5.70 -63.08 29.63
N ARG A 9 4.74 -62.83 28.74
CA ARG A 9 4.95 -61.96 27.57
C ARG A 9 4.86 -60.49 28.04
N ALA A 10 6.00 -59.78 28.03
CA ALA A 10 6.06 -58.35 28.17
C ALA A 10 5.55 -57.70 26.86
N GLY A 11 4.34 -57.17 26.92
CA GLY A 11 3.80 -56.37 25.84
C GLY A 11 4.48 -55.00 25.77
N SER A 12 5.27 -54.75 24.76
CA SER A 12 5.84 -53.45 24.44
C SER A 12 4.67 -52.53 24.04
N ARG A 13 4.32 -51.58 24.89
CA ARG A 13 3.45 -50.47 24.51
C ARG A 13 4.19 -49.58 23.52
N ALA A 14 3.78 -49.62 22.25
CA ALA A 14 4.23 -48.66 21.26
C ALA A 14 3.80 -47.24 21.71
N ALA A 15 4.77 -46.39 22.00
CA ALA A 15 4.52 -44.99 22.27
C ALA A 15 3.92 -44.34 21.01
N THR A 16 2.69 -43.86 21.13
CA THR A 16 2.05 -43.07 20.07
C THR A 16 2.88 -41.80 19.87
N PRO A 17 3.34 -41.49 18.66
CA PRO A 17 4.08 -40.25 18.45
C PRO A 17 3.16 -39.08 18.75
N LEU A 18 3.54 -38.23 19.70
CA LEU A 18 2.92 -36.94 19.92
C LEU A 18 3.02 -36.16 18.62
N ARG A 19 1.86 -35.81 18.02
CA ARG A 19 1.81 -34.88 16.90
C ARG A 19 2.41 -33.57 17.39
N ALA A 20 3.58 -33.24 16.89
CA ALA A 20 4.14 -31.91 17.04
C ALA A 20 3.13 -30.91 16.43
N PHE A 21 2.65 -29.96 17.22
CA PHE A 21 1.96 -28.81 16.69
C PHE A 21 2.95 -28.07 15.82
N SER A 22 2.80 -28.17 14.52
CA SER A 22 3.45 -27.26 13.58
C SER A 22 2.78 -25.91 13.79
N THR A 23 3.44 -25.02 14.50
CA THR A 23 3.14 -23.59 14.41
C THR A 23 3.45 -23.23 12.97
N SER A 24 2.40 -23.03 12.16
CA SER A 24 2.56 -22.36 10.87
C SER A 24 3.29 -21.06 11.17
N SER A 25 4.49 -20.88 10.61
CA SER A 25 5.15 -19.58 10.65
C SER A 25 4.13 -18.58 10.11
N MET A 26 3.68 -17.65 10.97
CA MET A 26 2.85 -16.54 10.52
C MET A 26 3.64 -15.92 9.35
N ARG A 27 3.07 -15.95 8.15
CA ARG A 27 3.67 -15.30 7.00
C ARG A 27 3.68 -13.82 7.35
N GLN A 28 4.86 -13.31 7.65
CA GLN A 28 5.04 -11.89 7.92
C GLN A 28 4.57 -11.12 6.70
N ALA A 29 3.75 -10.09 6.90
CA ALA A 29 3.26 -9.27 5.81
C ALA A 29 4.44 -8.69 5.02
N ASN A 30 4.45 -8.86 3.71
CA ASN A 30 5.43 -8.27 2.81
C ASN A 30 4.68 -7.28 1.93
N THR A 31 4.91 -5.99 2.17
CA THR A 31 4.10 -4.92 1.59
C THR A 31 4.85 -4.19 0.49
N LEU A 32 4.24 -4.11 -0.69
CA LEU A 32 4.63 -3.21 -1.77
C LEU A 32 3.84 -1.90 -1.61
N LEU A 33 4.54 -0.80 -1.33
CA LEU A 33 3.94 0.51 -1.17
C LEU A 33 4.23 1.36 -2.40
N PHE A 34 3.18 1.76 -3.11
CA PHE A 34 3.32 2.68 -4.23
C PHE A 34 3.50 4.12 -3.73
N VAL A 35 4.62 4.74 -4.08
CA VAL A 35 4.96 6.11 -3.71
C VAL A 35 4.55 7.05 -4.83
N GLU A 36 3.53 7.85 -4.58
CA GLU A 36 3.16 8.95 -5.47
C GLU A 36 4.10 10.12 -5.27
N HIS A 37 4.51 10.74 -6.37
CA HIS A 37 5.34 11.92 -6.36
C HIS A 37 4.94 12.90 -7.44
N LYS A 38 5.28 14.16 -7.25
CA LYS A 38 5.09 15.22 -8.24
C LYS A 38 6.33 16.09 -8.29
N ASN A 39 6.89 16.29 -9.48
CA ASN A 39 8.09 17.13 -9.69
C ASN A 39 9.27 16.77 -8.75
N GLY A 40 9.48 15.49 -8.48
CA GLY A 40 10.57 15.03 -7.61
C GLY A 40 10.28 15.11 -6.10
N VAL A 41 9.05 15.48 -5.70
CA VAL A 41 8.64 15.57 -4.29
C VAL A 41 7.61 14.48 -3.97
N ILE A 42 7.81 13.77 -2.88
CA ILE A 42 6.89 12.73 -2.40
C ILE A 42 5.57 13.37 -1.96
N ASN A 43 4.45 12.79 -2.38
CA ASN A 43 3.14 13.22 -1.92
C ASN A 43 2.97 12.85 -0.42
N PRO A 44 2.54 13.78 0.45
CA PRO A 44 2.30 13.49 1.88
C PRO A 44 1.39 12.29 2.15
N ALA A 45 0.40 12.03 1.29
CA ALA A 45 -0.46 10.86 1.40
C ALA A 45 0.32 9.52 1.31
N SER A 46 1.45 9.49 0.59
CA SER A 46 2.33 8.32 0.56
C SER A 46 3.02 8.10 1.91
N LEU A 47 3.37 9.15 2.65
CA LEU A 47 3.94 9.04 3.99
C LEU A 47 2.93 8.48 5.00
N SER A 48 1.66 8.91 4.90
CA SER A 48 0.58 8.33 5.72
C SER A 48 0.31 6.86 5.36
N ALA A 49 0.49 6.49 4.08
CA ALA A 49 0.38 5.10 3.65
C ALA A 49 1.52 4.22 4.20
N VAL A 50 2.73 4.77 4.43
CA VAL A 50 3.81 4.06 5.14
C VAL A 50 3.39 3.72 6.56
N THR A 51 2.81 4.67 7.30
CA THR A 51 2.32 4.43 8.66
C THR A 51 1.22 3.37 8.72
N ALA A 52 0.30 3.37 7.74
CA ALA A 52 -0.70 2.32 7.63
C ALA A 52 -0.06 0.95 7.33
N ALA A 53 0.93 0.90 6.44
CA ALA A 53 1.68 -0.31 6.12
C ALA A 53 2.48 -0.86 7.32
N GLN A 54 3.03 0.01 8.16
CA GLN A 54 3.69 -0.41 9.41
C GLN A 54 2.75 -1.16 10.36
N LYS A 55 1.44 -0.81 10.38
CA LYS A 55 0.44 -1.52 11.19
C LYS A 55 0.12 -2.93 10.67
N LEU A 56 0.42 -3.24 9.40
CA LEU A 56 0.33 -4.59 8.86
C LEU A 56 1.46 -5.50 9.37
N GLY A 57 2.56 -4.90 9.80
CA GLY A 57 3.79 -5.59 10.17
C GLY A 57 4.62 -6.03 8.96
N GLY A 58 5.82 -6.57 9.24
CA GLY A 58 6.72 -7.06 8.19
C GLY A 58 7.48 -5.97 7.43
N GLU A 59 8.00 -6.35 6.28
CA GLU A 59 8.84 -5.46 5.47
C GLU A 59 8.01 -4.58 4.54
N ILE A 60 8.42 -3.32 4.41
CA ILE A 60 7.79 -2.37 3.50
C ILE A 60 8.79 -2.01 2.40
N HIS A 61 8.46 -2.37 1.18
CA HIS A 61 9.21 -2.00 -0.01
C HIS A 61 8.48 -0.88 -0.75
N ALA A 62 9.11 0.27 -0.86
CA ALA A 62 8.55 1.43 -1.55
C ALA A 62 8.81 1.35 -3.04
N LEU A 63 7.79 1.39 -3.87
CA LEU A 63 7.91 1.45 -5.33
C LEU A 63 7.83 2.90 -5.79
N VAL A 64 8.88 3.34 -6.45
CA VAL A 64 8.96 4.63 -7.13
C VAL A 64 9.02 4.38 -8.64
N ALA A 65 7.99 4.80 -9.37
CA ALA A 65 7.94 4.74 -10.82
C ALA A 65 7.92 6.18 -11.37
N GLY A 66 8.75 6.49 -12.36
CA GLY A 66 8.79 7.85 -12.92
C GLY A 66 9.81 7.99 -14.03
N SER A 67 9.94 9.22 -14.54
CA SER A 67 10.99 9.56 -15.49
C SER A 67 12.37 9.52 -14.84
N SER A 68 13.41 9.28 -15.60
CA SER A 68 14.79 9.23 -15.12
C SER A 68 15.24 10.50 -14.38
N SER A 69 14.64 11.65 -14.71
CA SER A 69 14.96 12.94 -14.10
C SER A 69 14.44 13.09 -12.66
N HIS A 70 13.30 12.49 -12.34
CA HIS A 70 12.65 12.67 -11.05
C HIS A 70 12.70 11.41 -10.16
N ALA A 71 12.61 10.23 -10.74
CA ALA A 71 12.52 8.98 -10.00
C ALA A 71 13.71 8.75 -9.05
N LYS A 72 14.93 9.09 -9.47
CA LYS A 72 16.13 8.91 -8.62
C LYS A 72 16.11 9.81 -7.40
N ALA A 73 15.73 11.09 -7.54
CA ALA A 73 15.62 12.02 -6.43
C ALA A 73 14.53 11.60 -5.44
N VAL A 74 13.38 11.13 -5.96
CA VAL A 74 12.29 10.60 -5.14
C VAL A 74 12.72 9.33 -4.41
N ALA A 75 13.47 8.45 -5.07
CA ALA A 75 13.97 7.23 -4.44
C ALA A 75 14.95 7.51 -3.31
N GLU A 76 15.83 8.49 -3.50
CA GLU A 76 16.72 8.94 -2.44
C GLU A 76 15.94 9.54 -1.25
N ALA A 77 14.91 10.34 -1.52
CA ALA A 77 14.04 10.84 -0.47
C ALA A 77 13.25 9.70 0.22
N ALA A 78 12.70 8.75 -0.55
CA ALA A 78 11.98 7.61 -0.01
C ALA A 78 12.87 6.67 0.83
N SER A 79 14.16 6.57 0.53
CA SER A 79 15.10 5.76 1.32
C SER A 79 15.35 6.30 2.73
N LYS A 80 15.11 7.59 2.93
CA LYS A 80 15.25 8.26 4.24
C LYS A 80 13.97 8.18 5.08
N VAL A 81 12.84 7.71 4.50
CA VAL A 81 11.57 7.60 5.22
C VAL A 81 11.64 6.49 6.26
N GLN A 82 11.25 6.83 7.48
CA GLN A 82 11.24 5.87 8.58
C GLN A 82 10.22 4.73 8.34
N GLY A 83 10.69 3.49 8.45
CA GLY A 83 9.86 2.29 8.31
C GLY A 83 9.86 1.67 6.93
N VAL A 84 10.52 2.31 5.94
CA VAL A 84 10.79 1.69 4.65
C VAL A 84 12.05 0.84 4.76
N SER A 85 11.96 -0.43 4.34
CA SER A 85 13.08 -1.37 4.38
C SER A 85 13.90 -1.37 3.09
N LYS A 86 13.22 -1.14 1.96
CA LYS A 86 13.81 -1.13 0.62
C LYS A 86 13.05 -0.18 -0.30
N VAL A 87 13.74 0.45 -1.23
CA VAL A 87 13.14 1.25 -2.31
C VAL A 87 13.40 0.58 -3.65
N LEU A 88 12.33 0.30 -4.38
CA LEU A 88 12.38 -0.20 -5.75
C LEU A 88 12.16 0.96 -6.70
N VAL A 89 13.08 1.18 -7.61
CA VAL A 89 13.01 2.27 -8.59
C VAL A 89 12.87 1.72 -9.98
N SER A 90 11.82 2.14 -10.68
CA SER A 90 11.65 1.83 -12.09
C SER A 90 11.59 3.12 -12.89
N THR A 91 12.49 3.25 -13.86
CA THR A 91 12.62 4.46 -14.67
C THR A 91 12.18 4.19 -16.09
N SER A 92 11.18 4.95 -16.55
CA SER A 92 10.72 4.96 -17.94
C SER A 92 10.00 6.27 -18.23
N ASP A 93 10.12 6.76 -19.47
CA ASP A 93 9.35 7.93 -19.89
C ASP A 93 7.83 7.67 -19.88
N ALA A 94 7.43 6.40 -20.01
CA ALA A 94 6.05 5.98 -19.90
C ALA A 94 5.45 6.25 -18.50
N PHE A 95 6.28 6.33 -17.46
CA PHE A 95 5.85 6.59 -16.09
C PHE A 95 5.83 8.07 -15.73
N SER A 96 6.21 8.96 -16.65
CA SER A 96 6.33 10.40 -16.37
C SER A 96 5.02 11.04 -15.90
N ALA A 97 3.90 10.58 -16.46
CA ALA A 97 2.56 11.08 -16.14
C ALA A 97 1.81 10.25 -15.08
N LEU A 98 2.44 9.23 -14.48
CA LEU A 98 1.84 8.30 -13.52
C LEU A 98 0.48 7.73 -13.99
N LEU A 99 0.39 7.36 -15.27
CA LEU A 99 -0.80 6.72 -15.83
C LEU A 99 -0.94 5.28 -15.32
N ALA A 100 -2.18 4.83 -15.17
CA ALA A 100 -2.45 3.50 -14.63
C ALA A 100 -2.05 2.36 -15.57
N GLU A 101 -2.17 2.57 -16.89
CA GLU A 101 -1.89 1.56 -17.89
C GLU A 101 -0.44 1.04 -17.86
N PRO A 102 0.58 1.88 -17.78
CA PRO A 102 1.96 1.42 -17.68
C PRO A 102 2.35 0.94 -16.28
N ILE A 103 1.76 1.50 -15.22
CA ILE A 103 2.18 1.21 -13.83
C ILE A 103 1.53 -0.05 -13.27
N ALA A 104 0.28 -0.35 -13.61
CA ALA A 104 -0.41 -1.53 -13.07
C ALA A 104 0.28 -2.86 -13.45
N PRO A 105 0.76 -3.08 -14.71
CA PRO A 105 1.55 -4.26 -15.05
C PRO A 105 2.89 -4.35 -14.30
N LEU A 106 3.54 -3.22 -14.03
CA LEU A 106 4.75 -3.18 -13.22
C LEU A 106 4.47 -3.67 -11.79
N ILE A 107 3.39 -3.19 -11.17
CA ILE A 107 2.98 -3.66 -9.83
C ILE A 107 2.68 -5.16 -9.87
N GLU A 108 1.95 -5.63 -10.87
CA GLU A 108 1.63 -7.05 -11.04
C GLU A 108 2.91 -7.91 -11.13
N SER A 109 3.85 -7.53 -11.98
CA SER A 109 5.12 -8.24 -12.17
C SER A 109 5.92 -8.31 -10.86
N LEU A 110 6.01 -7.20 -10.13
CA LEU A 110 6.72 -7.13 -8.85
C LEU A 110 6.04 -7.99 -7.78
N VAL A 111 4.71 -7.96 -7.70
CA VAL A 111 3.96 -8.76 -6.73
C VAL A 111 4.18 -10.25 -6.98
N LYS A 112 4.13 -10.68 -8.24
CA LYS A 112 4.34 -12.08 -8.62
C LYS A 112 5.78 -12.53 -8.40
N SER A 113 6.77 -11.71 -8.78
CA SER A 113 8.19 -12.09 -8.70
C SER A 113 8.75 -12.08 -7.28
N LYS A 114 8.32 -11.13 -6.45
CA LYS A 114 8.82 -10.96 -5.07
C LYS A 114 7.84 -11.45 -4.00
N SER A 115 6.72 -12.05 -4.38
CA SER A 115 5.73 -12.68 -3.48
C SER A 115 5.18 -11.73 -2.42
N TYR A 116 4.85 -10.49 -2.80
CA TYR A 116 4.18 -9.55 -1.90
C TYR A 116 2.79 -10.04 -1.51
N THR A 117 2.43 -9.81 -0.27
CA THR A 117 1.11 -10.16 0.29
C THR A 117 0.17 -8.96 0.32
N HIS A 118 0.73 -7.75 0.29
CA HIS A 118 -0.02 -6.51 0.34
C HIS A 118 0.48 -5.52 -0.71
N VAL A 119 -0.46 -4.78 -1.31
CA VAL A 119 -0.19 -3.60 -2.13
C VAL A 119 -0.91 -2.42 -1.50
N VAL A 120 -0.15 -1.37 -1.15
CA VAL A 120 -0.66 -0.21 -0.42
C VAL A 120 -0.33 1.07 -1.18
N ALA A 121 -1.25 2.01 -1.23
CA ALA A 121 -1.02 3.36 -1.75
C ALA A 121 -1.88 4.40 -1.03
N GLY A 122 -1.55 5.68 -1.16
CA GLY A 122 -2.42 6.77 -0.73
C GLY A 122 -3.72 6.83 -1.55
N HIS A 123 -4.83 7.18 -0.92
CA HIS A 123 -6.14 7.37 -1.58
C HIS A 123 -6.22 8.76 -2.24
N THR A 124 -5.32 9.02 -3.18
CA THR A 124 -5.22 10.22 -4.01
C THR A 124 -5.91 10.02 -5.35
N ALA A 125 -5.94 11.02 -6.20
CA ALA A 125 -6.44 10.86 -7.58
C ALA A 125 -5.62 9.81 -8.35
N VAL A 126 -4.29 9.81 -8.21
CA VAL A 126 -3.38 8.86 -8.84
C VAL A 126 -3.55 7.46 -8.27
N GLY A 127 -3.57 7.33 -6.93
CA GLY A 127 -3.78 6.03 -6.27
C GLY A 127 -5.13 5.39 -6.59
N ARG A 128 -6.18 6.22 -6.74
CA ARG A 128 -7.52 5.76 -7.15
C ARG A 128 -7.62 5.29 -8.59
N ASP A 129 -6.69 5.69 -9.45
CA ASP A 129 -6.62 5.26 -10.84
C ASP A 129 -5.74 4.00 -10.99
N ILE A 130 -4.54 4.01 -10.42
CA ILE A 130 -3.55 2.94 -10.57
C ILE A 130 -3.96 1.66 -9.80
N ILE A 131 -4.34 1.81 -8.54
CA ILE A 131 -4.48 0.65 -7.63
C ILE A 131 -5.65 -0.27 -8.00
N PRO A 132 -6.84 0.21 -8.39
CA PRO A 132 -7.91 -0.68 -8.84
C PRO A 132 -7.52 -1.50 -10.07
N ARG A 133 -6.76 -0.88 -10.99
CA ARG A 133 -6.27 -1.56 -12.19
C ARG A 133 -5.26 -2.64 -11.84
N ALA A 134 -4.31 -2.33 -10.94
CA ALA A 134 -3.36 -3.32 -10.44
C ALA A 134 -4.07 -4.48 -9.70
N ALA A 135 -5.13 -4.19 -8.94
CA ALA A 135 -5.93 -5.20 -8.27
C ALA A 135 -6.55 -6.19 -9.25
N VAL A 136 -7.12 -5.69 -10.37
CA VAL A 136 -7.67 -6.55 -11.43
C VAL A 136 -6.59 -7.42 -12.06
N CYS A 137 -5.39 -6.89 -12.34
CA CYS A 137 -4.27 -7.67 -12.87
C CYS A 137 -3.82 -8.79 -11.90
N LEU A 138 -4.02 -8.58 -10.59
CA LEU A 138 -3.70 -9.54 -9.53
C LEU A 138 -4.86 -10.49 -9.19
N ASP A 139 -5.99 -10.39 -9.89
CA ASP A 139 -7.24 -11.12 -9.58
C ASP A 139 -7.66 -10.95 -8.10
N SER A 140 -7.56 -9.72 -7.61
CA SER A 140 -7.82 -9.36 -6.22
C SER A 140 -8.79 -8.20 -6.12
N SER A 141 -9.58 -8.19 -5.04
CA SER A 141 -10.51 -7.11 -4.74
C SER A 141 -9.80 -5.98 -3.99
N GLN A 142 -10.01 -4.74 -4.41
CA GLN A 142 -9.47 -3.60 -3.70
C GLN A 142 -10.33 -3.18 -2.51
N VAL A 143 -9.71 -2.92 -1.37
CA VAL A 143 -10.33 -2.21 -0.25
C VAL A 143 -9.89 -0.74 -0.31
N SER A 144 -10.80 0.14 -0.73
CA SER A 144 -10.47 1.55 -0.95
C SER A 144 -10.75 2.42 0.26
N ASP A 145 -9.91 3.46 0.45
CA ASP A 145 -10.12 4.56 1.40
C ASP A 145 -10.19 4.10 2.86
N ILE A 146 -9.26 3.22 3.26
CA ILE A 146 -9.22 2.72 4.63
C ILE A 146 -8.80 3.82 5.62
N ILE A 147 -9.40 3.76 6.81
CA ILE A 147 -9.10 4.67 7.92
C ILE A 147 -8.45 3.98 9.12
N GLU A 148 -8.50 2.64 9.15
CA GLU A 148 -7.91 1.84 10.22
C GLU A 148 -7.50 0.46 9.69
N VAL A 149 -6.41 -0.08 10.23
CA VAL A 149 -5.93 -1.44 10.01
C VAL A 149 -6.12 -2.19 11.32
N GLN A 150 -6.97 -3.23 11.32
CA GLN A 150 -7.26 -4.07 12.49
C GLN A 150 -6.51 -5.40 12.46
N GLY A 151 -5.95 -5.78 11.32
CA GLY A 151 -5.19 -7.02 11.12
C GLY A 151 -4.60 -7.07 9.73
N GLU A 152 -3.95 -8.18 9.39
CA GLU A 152 -3.34 -8.38 8.06
C GLU A 152 -4.36 -8.37 6.92
N ASP A 153 -5.62 -8.75 7.19
CA ASP A 153 -6.68 -8.90 6.21
C ASP A 153 -7.92 -8.03 6.49
N THR A 154 -7.93 -7.34 7.64
CA THR A 154 -9.12 -6.66 8.15
C THR A 154 -8.92 -5.15 8.24
N PHE A 155 -9.79 -4.41 7.56
CA PHE A 155 -9.68 -2.97 7.38
C PHE A 155 -11.00 -2.26 7.69
N VAL A 156 -10.94 -1.05 8.22
CA VAL A 156 -12.12 -0.20 8.42
C VAL A 156 -12.14 0.90 7.35
N ARG A 157 -13.29 1.07 6.72
CA ARG A 157 -13.51 2.12 5.73
C ARG A 157 -14.85 2.82 5.92
N PRO A 158 -14.96 4.13 5.64
CA PRO A 158 -16.22 4.81 5.65
C PRO A 158 -17.04 4.49 4.40
N ILE A 159 -18.34 4.35 4.58
CA ILE A 159 -19.34 4.17 3.52
C ILE A 159 -20.45 5.21 3.68
N TYR A 160 -21.32 5.36 2.67
CA TYR A 160 -22.41 6.34 2.68
C TYR A 160 -21.93 7.77 3.03
N ALA A 161 -20.89 8.24 2.32
CA ALA A 161 -20.28 9.55 2.55
C ALA A 161 -19.79 9.78 4.00
N GLY A 162 -19.38 8.72 4.68
CA GLY A 162 -18.86 8.77 6.04
C GLY A 162 -19.91 8.60 7.15
N ASN A 163 -21.20 8.42 6.81
CA ASN A 163 -22.26 8.21 7.78
C ASN A 163 -22.22 6.83 8.47
N ALA A 164 -21.52 5.87 7.87
CA ALA A 164 -21.31 4.56 8.45
C ALA A 164 -19.85 4.09 8.25
N LEU A 165 -19.38 3.27 9.17
CA LEU A 165 -18.09 2.60 9.07
C LEU A 165 -18.33 1.11 8.79
N ALA A 166 -17.63 0.58 7.80
CA ALA A 166 -17.64 -0.84 7.48
C ALA A 166 -16.28 -1.46 7.82
N THR A 167 -16.30 -2.53 8.60
CA THR A 167 -15.14 -3.40 8.78
C THR A 167 -15.19 -4.46 7.68
N VAL A 168 -14.16 -4.52 6.85
CA VAL A 168 -14.07 -5.39 5.68
C VAL A 168 -12.88 -6.32 5.86
N MET A 169 -13.10 -7.61 5.65
CA MET A 169 -12.06 -8.63 5.61
C MET A 169 -11.82 -9.04 4.15
N SER A 170 -10.59 -8.92 3.67
CA SER A 170 -10.18 -9.42 2.35
C SER A 170 -9.71 -10.87 2.47
N LYS A 171 -10.31 -11.78 1.69
CA LYS A 171 -9.93 -13.19 1.63
C LYS A 171 -8.97 -13.50 0.48
N ASP A 172 -8.65 -12.51 -0.34
CA ASP A 172 -7.80 -12.65 -1.52
C ASP A 172 -6.35 -12.99 -1.12
N GLY A 173 -5.61 -13.61 -2.02
CA GLY A 173 -4.20 -13.96 -1.78
C GLY A 173 -3.31 -12.73 -1.57
N VAL A 174 -3.58 -11.66 -2.32
CA VAL A 174 -2.93 -10.36 -2.20
C VAL A 174 -3.96 -9.34 -1.74
N LYS A 175 -3.68 -8.60 -0.67
CA LYS A 175 -4.54 -7.54 -0.16
C LYS A 175 -4.17 -6.23 -0.84
N VAL A 176 -5.09 -5.64 -1.56
CA VAL A 176 -4.87 -4.39 -2.29
C VAL A 176 -5.67 -3.28 -1.62
N VAL A 177 -4.98 -2.29 -1.05
CA VAL A 177 -5.63 -1.25 -0.26
C VAL A 177 -5.19 0.16 -0.63
N THR A 178 -6.12 1.12 -0.54
CA THR A 178 -5.76 2.54 -0.58
C THR A 178 -6.10 3.21 0.73
N VAL A 179 -5.19 4.04 1.23
CA VAL A 179 -5.17 4.61 2.58
C VAL A 179 -5.60 6.06 2.55
N ARG A 180 -6.54 6.44 3.40
CA ARG A 180 -6.92 7.85 3.59
C ARG A 180 -5.79 8.60 4.28
N GLY A 181 -5.16 9.55 3.59
CA GLY A 181 -4.01 10.30 4.11
C GLY A 181 -4.27 11.05 5.41
N THR A 182 -5.51 11.49 5.65
CA THR A 182 -5.88 12.22 6.88
C THR A 182 -6.20 11.33 8.08
N ALA A 183 -6.27 10.01 7.89
CA ALA A 183 -6.58 9.05 8.96
C ALA A 183 -5.34 8.46 9.65
N PHE A 184 -4.18 8.67 9.05
CA PHE A 184 -2.91 8.18 9.57
C PHE A 184 -1.91 9.32 9.60
N ASP A 185 -1.13 9.40 10.67
CA ASP A 185 -0.03 10.36 10.74
C ASP A 185 1.00 10.07 9.65
N ALA A 186 1.59 11.11 9.09
CA ALA A 186 2.65 10.95 8.11
C ALA A 186 3.89 10.35 8.78
N ALA A 187 4.49 9.33 8.18
CA ALA A 187 5.78 8.81 8.62
C ALA A 187 6.85 9.90 8.52
N SER A 188 7.85 9.85 9.42
CA SER A 188 8.98 10.78 9.34
C SER A 188 9.70 10.62 7.99
N ALA A 189 9.92 11.74 7.31
CA ALA A 189 10.69 11.79 6.07
C ALA A 189 12.20 11.56 6.29
N GLU A 190 12.64 11.53 7.55
CA GLU A 190 14.02 11.35 7.94
C GLU A 190 14.15 10.22 8.98
N GLY A 191 15.34 9.61 9.06
CA GLY A 191 15.65 8.55 10.03
C GLY A 191 15.60 7.13 9.45
N GLY A 192 15.20 6.95 8.19
CA GLY A 192 15.34 5.70 7.45
C GLY A 192 16.71 5.54 6.78
N SER A 193 17.04 4.29 6.43
CA SER A 193 18.27 3.93 5.71
C SER A 193 18.00 2.76 4.74
N ALA A 194 16.92 2.86 3.97
CA ALA A 194 16.52 1.83 3.04
C ALA A 194 17.51 1.71 1.86
N SER A 195 17.78 0.48 1.45
CA SER A 195 18.55 0.22 0.23
C SER A 195 17.72 0.55 -1.02
N VAL A 196 18.35 1.10 -2.04
CA VAL A 196 17.71 1.41 -3.32
C VAL A 196 18.10 0.33 -4.32
N GLU A 197 17.11 -0.29 -4.96
CA GLU A 197 17.25 -1.31 -6.01
C GLU A 197 16.59 -0.82 -7.29
N GLU A 198 17.32 -0.79 -8.39
CA GLU A 198 16.71 -0.53 -9.70
C GLU A 198 15.99 -1.79 -10.20
N VAL A 199 14.76 -1.60 -10.67
CA VAL A 199 13.91 -2.67 -11.20
C VAL A 199 13.62 -2.38 -12.65
N ASP A 200 13.79 -3.38 -13.49
CA ASP A 200 13.43 -3.26 -14.90
C ASP A 200 11.90 -3.07 -15.04
N ALA A 201 11.53 -2.08 -15.84
CA ALA A 201 10.13 -1.84 -16.16
C ALA A 201 9.51 -2.96 -17.01
N GLY A 202 10.36 -3.77 -17.65
CA GLY A 202 9.92 -4.77 -18.62
C GLY A 202 9.28 -4.12 -19.85
N GLU A 203 8.44 -4.89 -20.51
CA GLU A 203 7.65 -4.38 -21.64
C GLU A 203 6.49 -3.53 -21.08
N VAL A 204 6.56 -2.19 -21.27
CA VAL A 204 5.57 -1.25 -20.74
C VAL A 204 4.53 -0.97 -21.82
N PRO A 205 3.30 -1.48 -21.68
CA PRO A 205 2.24 -1.17 -22.64
C PRO A 205 1.84 0.31 -22.54
N GLN A 206 1.74 1.00 -23.67
CA GLN A 206 1.31 2.40 -23.74
C GLN A 206 0.07 2.55 -24.64
N PRO A 207 -1.08 1.98 -24.26
CA PRO A 207 -2.31 2.12 -25.03
C PRO A 207 -2.90 3.54 -24.97
N THR A 208 -2.49 4.31 -23.97
CA THR A 208 -2.92 5.70 -23.74
C THR A 208 -1.73 6.63 -23.76
N LYS A 209 -1.97 7.86 -24.20
CA LYS A 209 -0.95 8.92 -24.27
C LYS A 209 -1.49 10.18 -23.63
N LEU A 210 -0.73 10.76 -22.70
CA LEU A 210 -1.03 12.10 -22.20
C LEU A 210 -0.87 13.11 -23.32
N VAL A 211 -1.94 13.83 -23.68
CA VAL A 211 -1.92 14.84 -24.72
C VAL A 211 -1.53 16.19 -24.15
N GLN A 212 -2.12 16.56 -23.01
CA GLN A 212 -1.85 17.83 -22.37
C GLN A 212 -2.27 17.78 -20.90
N GLU A 213 -1.48 18.37 -20.02
CA GLU A 213 -1.84 18.69 -18.65
C GLU A 213 -1.88 20.21 -18.49
N LYS A 214 -3.00 20.74 -17.99
CA LYS A 214 -3.14 22.15 -17.67
C LYS A 214 -3.27 22.30 -16.16
N MET A 215 -2.20 22.77 -15.55
CA MET A 215 -2.19 23.05 -14.12
C MET A 215 -2.68 24.46 -13.85
N SER A 216 -3.50 24.61 -12.81
CA SER A 216 -3.86 25.92 -12.29
C SER A 216 -2.74 26.42 -11.38
N GLU A 217 -2.09 27.48 -11.76
CA GLU A 217 -1.13 28.17 -10.89
C GLU A 217 -1.93 28.95 -9.84
N SER A 218 -1.83 28.54 -8.61
CA SER A 218 -2.44 29.22 -7.46
C SER A 218 -1.36 29.61 -6.45
N THR A 219 -1.44 30.83 -5.97
CA THR A 219 -0.60 31.29 -4.84
C THR A 219 -1.06 30.74 -3.49
N ARG A 220 -2.23 30.08 -3.46
CA ARG A 220 -2.80 29.44 -2.27
C ARG A 220 -2.32 27.99 -2.17
N PRO A 221 -2.21 27.45 -0.94
CA PRO A 221 -1.93 26.04 -0.74
C PRO A 221 -2.96 25.15 -1.49
N ASP A 222 -2.51 24.04 -2.03
CA ASP A 222 -3.39 23.06 -2.65
C ASP A 222 -4.32 22.44 -1.57
N LEU A 223 -5.57 22.19 -1.93
CA LEU A 223 -6.55 21.58 -1.02
C LEU A 223 -6.10 20.22 -0.47
N ALA A 224 -5.37 19.46 -1.27
CA ALA A 224 -4.85 18.15 -0.86
C ALA A 224 -3.75 18.23 0.21
N THR A 225 -3.03 19.35 0.29
CA THR A 225 -1.87 19.54 1.18
C THR A 225 -2.09 20.61 2.24
N ALA A 226 -3.22 21.33 2.18
CA ALA A 226 -3.53 22.39 3.12
C ALA A 226 -3.77 21.83 4.53
N SER A 227 -3.09 22.40 5.54
CA SER A 227 -3.24 22.01 6.94
C SER A 227 -4.63 22.34 7.52
N ARG A 228 -5.30 23.36 6.96
CA ARG A 228 -6.65 23.78 7.37
C ARG A 228 -7.43 24.20 6.15
N VAL A 229 -8.65 23.69 6.04
CA VAL A 229 -9.60 24.01 4.97
C VAL A 229 -10.88 24.50 5.56
N VAL A 230 -11.31 25.69 5.14
CA VAL A 230 -12.62 26.26 5.49
C VAL A 230 -13.44 26.31 4.23
N SER A 231 -14.61 25.66 4.24
CA SER A 231 -15.48 25.57 3.07
C SER A 231 -16.93 25.86 3.40
N GLY A 232 -17.70 26.25 2.39
CA GLY A 232 -19.12 26.50 2.52
C GLY A 232 -19.90 25.95 1.34
N GLY A 233 -21.15 25.58 1.61
CA GLY A 233 -22.06 25.04 0.60
C GLY A 233 -22.76 26.13 -0.22
N ARG A 234 -23.50 25.68 -1.23
CA ARG A 234 -24.32 26.58 -2.13
C ARG A 234 -25.32 27.50 -1.39
N ALA A 235 -25.68 27.16 -0.17
CA ALA A 235 -26.56 27.96 0.66
C ALA A 235 -26.00 29.37 0.98
N LEU A 236 -24.66 29.53 0.93
CA LEU A 236 -24.00 30.83 1.13
C LEU A 236 -24.15 31.78 -0.07
N LYS A 237 -24.62 31.30 -1.22
CA LYS A 237 -25.01 32.03 -2.45
C LYS A 237 -23.89 32.83 -3.13
N SER A 238 -22.99 33.48 -2.39
CA SER A 238 -21.96 34.36 -2.94
C SER A 238 -20.67 34.31 -2.09
N SER A 239 -19.55 34.79 -2.63
CA SER A 239 -18.30 35.00 -1.90
C SER A 239 -18.45 35.96 -0.73
N GLU A 240 -19.31 36.99 -0.86
CA GLU A 240 -19.63 37.93 0.22
C GLU A 240 -20.39 37.23 1.36
N GLY A 241 -21.38 36.38 1.00
CA GLY A 241 -22.10 35.55 1.97
C GLY A 241 -21.16 34.58 2.70
N PHE A 242 -20.15 34.05 2.02
CA PHE A 242 -19.13 33.23 2.63
C PHE A 242 -18.29 34.04 3.62
N ALA A 243 -17.72 35.19 3.21
CA ALA A 243 -16.88 36.03 4.06
C ALA A 243 -17.60 36.60 5.29
N LYS A 244 -18.91 36.79 5.21
CA LYS A 244 -19.72 37.32 6.32
C LYS A 244 -20.05 36.28 7.39
N ASN A 245 -20.10 34.97 7.01
CA ASN A 245 -20.57 33.89 7.89
C ASN A 245 -19.40 32.99 8.41
N ILE A 246 -18.18 33.26 7.98
CA ILE A 246 -16.94 32.57 8.41
C ILE A 246 -15.94 33.58 8.95
#